data_b3ff97267308d5152950245f747f14ed
#
_entry.id   b3ff97267308d5152950245f747f14ed
#
_cell.length_a   1.000
_cell.length_b   1.000
_cell.length_c   1.000
_cell.angle_alpha   90.00
_cell.angle_beta   90.00
_cell.angle_gamma   90.00
#
_symmetry.space_group_name_H-M   'P 1'
#
loop_
_entity.id
_entity.type
_entity.pdbx_description
1 polymer ?
#
loop_
_entity_poly.entity_id
_entity_poly.type
_entity_poly.pdbx_seq_one_letter_code
_entity_poly.pdbx_strand_id
1 'polypeptide(L)'
;MSDSSFFTILFLSSISFGLFMGAYYGTMEYRIRQKLPLVTADCFCPSCGHSLPLRHQIPVLSFLFLKGKCRFCHAHIPLRYPLTESGFLAFYGTAFLLFRRMPAAYLTLWYGFICILLTARCGRHGRHLLKGLLIMALYHGIMALLYLILYDAFSL
;
A
#
# COMPACT_ATOMS: atom_id res chain seq x y z
N MET A 1 26.96 5.95 9.78
CA MET A 1 26.12 6.36 8.63
C MET A 1 25.85 7.84 8.78
N SER A 2 26.02 8.64 7.73
CA SER A 2 25.67 10.05 7.84
C SER A 2 24.15 10.20 7.97
N ASP A 3 23.68 11.19 8.73
CA ASP A 3 22.24 11.47 8.92
C ASP A 3 21.50 11.59 7.59
N SER A 4 22.17 12.10 6.56
CA SER A 4 21.67 12.21 5.19
C SER A 4 21.37 10.84 4.57
N SER A 5 22.25 9.85 4.72
CA SER A 5 22.05 8.51 4.15
C SER A 5 20.88 7.78 4.82
N PHE A 6 20.78 7.89 6.14
CA PHE A 6 19.68 7.31 6.90
C PHE A 6 18.33 7.91 6.49
N PHE A 7 18.26 9.24 6.37
CA PHE A 7 17.06 9.94 5.91
C PHE A 7 16.62 9.50 4.50
N THR A 8 17.59 9.36 3.58
CA THR A 8 17.29 8.92 2.20
C THR A 8 16.73 7.51 2.17
N ILE A 9 17.28 6.58 2.95
CA ILE A 9 16.77 5.21 3.04
C ILE A 9 15.33 5.18 3.57
N LEU A 10 15.03 5.94 4.62
CA LEU A 10 13.70 6.02 5.18
C LEU A 10 12.70 6.64 4.22
N PHE A 11 13.09 7.67 3.48
CA PHE A 11 12.25 8.30 2.47
C PHE A 11 11.93 7.33 1.34
N LEU A 12 12.95 6.66 0.78
CA LEU A 12 12.77 5.66 -0.28
C LEU A 12 11.91 4.48 0.16
N SER A 13 12.09 4.01 1.39
CA SER A 13 11.24 2.94 1.94
C SER A 13 9.79 3.40 2.12
N SER A 14 9.56 4.65 2.54
CA SER A 14 8.23 5.22 2.67
C SER A 14 7.48 5.28 1.34
N ILE A 15 8.09 5.84 0.29
CA ILE A 15 7.46 5.92 -1.03
C ILE A 15 7.25 4.54 -1.66
N SER A 16 8.21 3.62 -1.50
CA SER A 16 8.06 2.24 -1.97
C SER A 16 6.88 1.56 -1.29
N PHE A 17 6.75 1.74 0.01
CA PHE A 17 5.62 1.20 0.75
C PHE A 17 4.29 1.81 0.28
N GLY A 18 4.24 3.11 0.00
CA GLY A 18 3.07 3.77 -0.57
C GLY A 18 2.62 3.13 -1.89
N LEU A 19 3.56 2.86 -2.79
CA LEU A 19 3.27 2.16 -4.05
C LEU A 19 2.65 0.78 -3.83
N PHE A 20 3.23 -0.02 -2.93
CA PHE A 20 2.68 -1.34 -2.59
C PHE A 20 1.27 -1.25 -2.00
N MET A 21 1.03 -0.30 -1.12
CA MET A 21 -0.29 -0.11 -0.51
C MET A 21 -1.33 0.34 -1.53
N GLY A 22 -0.95 1.17 -2.50
CA GLY A 22 -1.82 1.56 -3.61
C GLY A 22 -2.24 0.37 -4.48
N ALA A 23 -1.29 -0.48 -4.85
CA ALA A 23 -1.54 -1.71 -5.61
C ALA A 23 -2.41 -2.69 -4.81
N TYR A 24 -2.10 -2.89 -3.54
CA TYR A 24 -2.88 -3.74 -2.63
C TYR A 24 -4.32 -3.22 -2.50
N TYR A 25 -4.51 -1.93 -2.30
CA TYR A 25 -5.82 -1.31 -2.23
C TYR A 25 -6.64 -1.55 -3.51
N GLY A 26 -6.07 -1.31 -4.68
CA GLY A 26 -6.75 -1.55 -5.96
C GLY A 26 -7.17 -3.01 -6.16
N THR A 27 -6.29 -3.94 -5.78
CA THR A 27 -6.57 -5.38 -5.84
C THR A 27 -7.69 -5.78 -4.89
N MET A 28 -7.65 -5.27 -3.65
CA MET A 28 -8.67 -5.54 -2.63
C MET A 28 -10.04 -4.98 -3.04
N GLU A 29 -10.08 -3.74 -3.53
CA GLU A 29 -11.32 -3.15 -4.03
C GLU A 29 -11.96 -4.02 -5.11
N TYR A 30 -11.17 -4.47 -6.08
CA TYR A 30 -11.65 -5.35 -7.14
C TYR A 30 -12.20 -6.66 -6.58
N ARG A 31 -11.45 -7.35 -5.72
CA ARG A 31 -11.84 -8.64 -5.13
C ARG A 31 -13.12 -8.54 -4.31
N ILE A 32 -13.26 -7.48 -3.51
CA ILE A 32 -14.47 -7.23 -2.73
C ILE A 32 -15.69 -7.05 -3.64
N ARG A 33 -15.55 -6.26 -4.71
CA ARG A 33 -16.64 -6.03 -5.66
C ARG A 33 -17.06 -7.30 -6.39
N GLN A 34 -16.10 -8.18 -6.70
CA GLN A 34 -16.34 -9.45 -7.40
C GLN A 34 -16.64 -10.61 -6.43
N LYS A 35 -16.72 -10.37 -5.12
CA LYS A 35 -16.91 -11.40 -4.07
C LYS A 35 -15.86 -12.51 -4.13
N LEU A 36 -14.63 -12.19 -4.54
CA LEU A 36 -13.51 -13.11 -4.61
C LEU A 36 -12.81 -13.24 -3.25
N PRO A 37 -12.08 -14.34 -3.01
CA PRO A 37 -11.24 -14.49 -1.82
C PRO A 37 -10.23 -13.34 -1.72
N LEU A 38 -10.11 -12.73 -0.54
CA LEU A 38 -9.23 -11.58 -0.33
C LEU A 38 -7.75 -11.98 -0.33
N VAL A 39 -7.46 -13.18 0.16
CA VAL A 39 -6.10 -13.71 0.24
C VAL A 39 -5.96 -14.84 -0.77
N THR A 40 -5.34 -14.56 -1.90
CA THR A 40 -4.89 -15.55 -2.89
C THR A 40 -3.53 -15.15 -3.39
N ALA A 41 -2.71 -16.13 -3.72
CA ALA A 41 -1.34 -15.91 -4.16
C ALA A 41 -1.23 -15.19 -5.52
N ASP A 42 -2.26 -15.32 -6.39
CA ASP A 42 -2.12 -14.91 -7.78
C ASP A 42 -2.91 -13.63 -8.11
N CYS A 43 -2.19 -12.68 -8.72
CA CYS A 43 -2.80 -11.60 -9.47
C CYS A 43 -3.09 -12.09 -10.89
N PHE A 44 -4.27 -11.77 -11.41
CA PHE A 44 -4.71 -12.20 -12.74
C PHE A 44 -5.36 -11.05 -13.52
N CYS A 45 -5.38 -11.17 -14.83
CA CYS A 45 -6.10 -10.24 -15.69
C CYS A 45 -7.61 -10.53 -15.62
N PRO A 46 -8.47 -9.56 -15.26
CA PRO A 46 -9.92 -9.77 -15.20
C PRO A 46 -10.57 -10.19 -16.54
N SER A 47 -9.96 -9.79 -17.65
CA SER A 47 -10.53 -10.01 -18.99
C SER A 47 -10.20 -11.39 -19.57
N CYS A 48 -9.01 -11.95 -19.28
CA CYS A 48 -8.58 -13.23 -19.85
C CYS A 48 -8.22 -14.29 -18.82
N GLY A 49 -8.26 -13.99 -17.54
CA GLY A 49 -7.94 -14.95 -16.46
C GLY A 49 -6.46 -15.32 -16.34
N HIS A 50 -5.57 -14.86 -17.23
CA HIS A 50 -4.14 -15.20 -17.15
C HIS A 50 -3.52 -14.63 -15.88
N SER A 51 -2.72 -15.47 -15.19
CA SER A 51 -1.90 -15.08 -14.06
C SER A 51 -0.83 -14.09 -14.49
N LEU A 52 -0.63 -13.03 -13.70
CA LEU A 52 0.33 -11.98 -14.00
C LEU A 52 1.68 -12.28 -13.35
N PRO A 53 2.78 -12.37 -14.11
CA PRO A 53 4.11 -12.54 -13.55
C PRO A 53 4.50 -11.28 -12.74
N LEU A 54 5.36 -11.43 -11.73
CA LEU A 54 5.77 -10.36 -10.81
C LEU A 54 6.20 -9.07 -11.50
N ARG A 55 6.91 -9.17 -12.63
CA ARG A 55 7.32 -8.00 -13.44
C ARG A 55 6.16 -7.17 -13.99
N HIS A 56 4.96 -7.76 -14.10
CA HIS A 56 3.73 -7.07 -14.53
C HIS A 56 2.87 -6.60 -13.34
N GLN A 57 3.36 -6.80 -12.13
CA GLN A 57 2.70 -6.39 -10.90
C GLN A 57 3.40 -5.19 -10.24
N ILE A 58 4.50 -4.67 -10.83
CA ILE A 58 5.22 -3.51 -10.29
C ILE A 58 4.32 -2.28 -10.47
N PRO A 59 3.90 -1.64 -9.36
CA PRO A 59 2.94 -0.54 -9.42
C PRO A 59 3.42 0.61 -10.30
N VAL A 60 2.50 1.25 -11.02
CA VAL A 60 2.74 2.33 -11.99
C VAL A 60 3.64 1.90 -13.15
N LEU A 61 4.81 1.32 -12.88
CA LEU A 61 5.80 0.98 -13.91
C LEU A 61 5.27 -0.07 -14.88
N SER A 62 4.60 -1.11 -14.40
CA SER A 62 4.03 -2.14 -15.29
C SER A 62 2.96 -1.54 -16.21
N PHE A 63 2.15 -0.60 -15.73
CA PHE A 63 1.18 0.12 -16.56
C PHE A 63 1.87 0.90 -17.69
N LEU A 64 2.95 1.62 -17.39
CA LEU A 64 3.71 2.38 -18.38
C LEU A 64 4.38 1.46 -19.40
N PHE A 65 5.08 0.41 -18.96
CA PHE A 65 5.75 -0.54 -19.87
C PHE A 65 4.78 -1.30 -20.76
N LEU A 66 3.60 -1.64 -20.24
CA LEU A 66 2.54 -2.34 -20.97
C LEU A 66 1.64 -1.37 -21.77
N LYS A 67 1.93 -0.06 -21.75
CA LYS A 67 1.15 0.99 -22.43
C LYS A 67 -0.34 0.91 -22.09
N GLY A 68 -0.64 0.62 -20.83
CA GLY A 68 -2.01 0.51 -20.33
C GLY A 68 -2.81 -0.68 -20.84
N LYS A 69 -2.16 -1.75 -21.33
CA LYS A 69 -2.83 -2.93 -21.90
C LYS A 69 -2.30 -4.22 -21.29
N CYS A 70 -3.15 -5.22 -21.17
CA CYS A 70 -2.74 -6.55 -20.77
C CYS A 70 -1.79 -7.14 -21.83
N ARG A 71 -0.70 -7.79 -21.40
CA ARG A 71 0.26 -8.42 -22.31
C ARG A 71 -0.34 -9.58 -23.13
N PHE A 72 -1.31 -10.29 -22.58
CA PHE A 72 -1.85 -11.52 -23.17
C PHE A 72 -3.06 -11.25 -24.08
N CYS A 73 -4.04 -10.50 -23.60
CA CYS A 73 -5.28 -10.25 -24.34
C CYS A 73 -5.43 -8.80 -24.85
N HIS A 74 -4.47 -7.95 -24.59
CA HIS A 74 -4.47 -6.53 -24.98
C HIS A 74 -5.65 -5.69 -24.46
N ALA A 75 -6.47 -6.24 -23.55
CA ALA A 75 -7.53 -5.49 -22.90
C ALA A 75 -6.94 -4.28 -22.14
N HIS A 76 -7.66 -3.16 -22.17
CA HIS A 76 -7.22 -1.94 -21.48
C HIS A 76 -7.23 -2.11 -19.96
N ILE A 77 -6.14 -1.68 -19.32
CA ILE A 77 -6.02 -1.59 -17.87
C ILE A 77 -6.65 -0.26 -17.45
N PRO A 78 -7.65 -0.25 -16.57
CA PRO A 78 -8.29 0.99 -16.12
C PRO A 78 -7.30 1.95 -15.45
N LEU A 79 -7.35 3.23 -15.82
CA LEU A 79 -6.48 4.30 -15.26
C LEU A 79 -6.58 4.44 -13.73
N ARG A 80 -7.68 3.98 -13.14
CA ARG A 80 -7.85 4.02 -11.67
C ARG A 80 -6.72 3.32 -10.93
N TYR A 81 -6.13 2.24 -11.49
CA TYR A 81 -5.03 1.52 -10.85
C TYR A 81 -3.77 2.39 -10.71
N PRO A 82 -3.15 2.88 -11.80
CA PRO A 82 -1.96 3.72 -11.68
C PRO A 82 -2.24 5.04 -10.97
N LEU A 83 -3.45 5.61 -11.08
CA LEU A 83 -3.82 6.82 -10.33
C LEU A 83 -3.88 6.57 -8.83
N THR A 84 -4.46 5.44 -8.40
CA THR A 84 -4.51 5.07 -6.98
C THR A 84 -3.09 4.84 -6.45
N GLU A 85 -2.26 4.09 -7.17
CA GLU A 85 -0.88 3.80 -6.81
C GLU A 85 -0.05 5.08 -6.69
N SER A 86 -0.17 5.99 -7.67
CA SER A 86 0.51 7.29 -7.64
C SER A 86 0.00 8.19 -6.50
N GLY A 87 -1.30 8.14 -6.21
CA GLY A 87 -1.91 8.88 -5.10
C GLY A 87 -1.35 8.43 -3.75
N PHE A 88 -1.24 7.12 -3.54
CA PHE A 88 -0.61 6.57 -2.33
C PHE A 88 0.87 6.93 -2.24
N LEU A 89 1.62 6.82 -3.33
CA LEU A 89 3.03 7.24 -3.40
C LEU A 89 3.17 8.71 -2.97
N ALA A 90 2.39 9.61 -3.56
CA ALA A 90 2.42 11.04 -3.25
C ALA A 90 2.04 11.30 -1.80
N PHE A 91 0.99 10.64 -1.29
CA PHE A 91 0.56 10.76 0.10
C PHE A 91 1.66 10.35 1.07
N TYR A 92 2.28 9.18 0.86
CA TYR A 92 3.33 8.67 1.74
C TYR A 92 4.60 9.52 1.69
N GLY A 93 4.99 9.96 0.49
CA GLY A 93 6.13 10.86 0.33
C GLY A 93 5.92 12.20 1.04
N THR A 94 4.76 12.82 0.83
CA THR A 94 4.42 14.10 1.48
C THR A 94 4.30 13.95 2.98
N ALA A 95 3.60 12.94 3.46
CA ALA A 95 3.47 12.69 4.89
C ALA A 95 4.83 12.44 5.56
N PHE A 96 5.73 11.70 4.92
CA PHE A 96 7.08 11.52 5.43
C PHE A 96 7.84 12.85 5.55
N LEU A 97 7.77 13.70 4.54
CA LEU A 97 8.45 15.01 4.57
C LEU A 97 7.91 15.92 5.66
N LEU A 98 6.58 15.91 5.88
CA LEU A 98 5.94 16.74 6.90
C LEU A 98 6.19 16.23 8.33
N PHE A 99 6.12 14.92 8.52
CA PHE A 99 6.15 14.30 9.86
C PHE A 99 7.47 13.56 10.17
N ARG A 100 8.53 13.82 9.42
CA ARG A 100 9.83 13.14 9.57
C ARG A 100 10.43 13.16 10.98
N ARG A 101 10.06 14.18 11.79
CA ARG A 101 10.50 14.32 13.18
C ARG A 101 9.54 13.67 14.19
N MET A 102 8.41 13.16 13.74
CA MET A 102 7.36 12.55 14.55
C MET A 102 6.90 11.22 13.93
N PRO A 103 7.72 10.17 13.97
CA PRO A 103 7.41 8.91 13.29
C PRO A 103 6.09 8.28 13.77
N ALA A 104 5.73 8.45 15.04
CA ALA A 104 4.45 7.95 15.56
C ALA A 104 3.26 8.67 14.92
N ALA A 105 3.32 10.01 14.77
CA ALA A 105 2.27 10.78 14.09
C ALA A 105 2.15 10.39 12.61
N TYR A 106 3.28 10.17 11.95
CA TYR A 106 3.33 9.67 10.57
C TYR A 106 2.62 8.31 10.43
N LEU A 107 2.94 7.34 11.28
CA LEU A 107 2.31 6.03 11.27
C LEU A 107 0.81 6.08 11.57
N THR A 108 0.38 6.93 12.49
CA THR A 108 -1.03 7.10 12.87
C THR A 108 -1.86 7.68 11.73
N LEU A 109 -1.36 8.73 11.06
CA LEU A 109 -2.03 9.31 9.89
C LEU A 109 -2.15 8.30 8.75
N TRP A 110 -1.09 7.58 8.53
CA TRP A 110 -1.00 6.55 7.55
C TRP A 110 -2.04 5.45 7.74
N TYR A 111 -2.11 4.91 8.94
CA TYR A 111 -3.07 3.91 9.32
C TYR A 111 -4.51 4.44 9.22
N GLY A 112 -4.77 5.63 9.75
CA GLY A 112 -6.08 6.27 9.70
C GLY A 112 -6.58 6.48 8.27
N PHE A 113 -5.71 6.92 7.36
CA PHE A 113 -6.07 7.12 5.96
C PHE A 113 -6.48 5.81 5.27
N ILE A 114 -5.74 4.72 5.45
CA ILE A 114 -6.12 3.41 4.92
C ILE A 114 -7.43 2.93 5.51
N CYS A 115 -7.61 3.06 6.81
CA CYS A 115 -8.86 2.67 7.50
C CYS A 115 -10.06 3.42 6.91
N ILE A 116 -9.96 4.73 6.72
CA ILE A 116 -11.03 5.56 6.15
C ILE A 116 -11.35 5.12 4.72
N LEU A 117 -10.34 4.95 3.87
CA LEU A 117 -10.56 4.53 2.48
C LEU A 117 -11.21 3.15 2.38
N LEU A 118 -10.76 2.19 3.18
CA LEU A 118 -11.30 0.85 3.17
C LEU A 118 -12.72 0.80 3.74
N THR A 119 -13.01 1.51 4.82
CA THR A 119 -14.36 1.57 5.40
C THR A 119 -15.34 2.30 4.48
N ALA A 120 -14.93 3.40 3.85
CA ALA A 120 -15.75 4.14 2.90
C ALA A 120 -16.17 3.30 1.67
N ARG A 121 -15.30 2.36 1.24
CA ARG A 121 -15.56 1.51 0.06
C ARG A 121 -16.26 0.19 0.37
N CYS A 122 -16.15 -0.34 1.57
CA CYS A 122 -16.55 -1.72 1.89
C CYS A 122 -17.99 -1.88 2.41
N GLY A 123 -18.71 -0.81 2.70
CA GLY A 123 -20.12 -0.85 3.06
C GLY A 123 -20.51 -2.02 3.98
N ARG A 124 -21.33 -2.96 3.49
CA ARG A 124 -21.91 -4.07 4.28
C ARG A 124 -20.94 -5.23 4.60
N HIS A 125 -19.75 -5.31 4.03
CA HIS A 125 -18.76 -6.38 4.30
C HIS A 125 -17.80 -6.04 5.45
N GLY A 126 -18.15 -5.06 6.28
CA GLY A 126 -17.28 -4.45 7.31
C GLY A 126 -16.67 -5.40 8.35
N ARG A 127 -17.28 -6.54 8.64
CA ARG A 127 -16.77 -7.44 9.71
C ARG A 127 -15.42 -8.09 9.41
N HIS A 128 -15.20 -8.56 8.19
CA HIS A 128 -13.90 -9.14 7.79
C HIS A 128 -12.85 -8.06 7.61
N LEU A 129 -13.27 -6.89 7.12
CA LEU A 129 -12.43 -5.74 6.99
C LEU A 129 -11.99 -5.21 8.35
N LEU A 130 -12.92 -5.08 9.30
CA LEU A 130 -12.61 -4.67 10.67
C LEU A 130 -11.58 -5.58 11.32
N LYS A 131 -11.68 -6.91 11.13
CA LYS A 131 -10.67 -7.86 11.61
C LYS A 131 -9.30 -7.61 10.98
N GLY A 132 -9.24 -7.41 9.67
CA GLY A 132 -7.99 -7.07 8.97
C GLY A 132 -7.37 -5.76 9.47
N LEU A 133 -8.21 -4.74 9.67
CA LEU A 133 -7.79 -3.45 10.21
C LEU A 133 -7.28 -3.55 11.66
N LEU A 134 -7.93 -4.36 12.49
CA LEU A 134 -7.48 -4.61 13.86
C LEU A 134 -6.13 -5.33 13.89
N ILE A 135 -5.92 -6.33 13.02
CA ILE A 135 -4.63 -7.03 12.90
C ILE A 135 -3.54 -6.05 12.45
N MET A 136 -3.83 -5.20 11.47
CA MET A 136 -2.89 -4.16 11.04
C MET A 136 -2.61 -3.13 12.14
N ALA A 137 -3.62 -2.72 12.92
CA ALA A 137 -3.44 -1.82 14.07
C ALA A 137 -2.53 -2.44 15.12
N LEU A 138 -2.77 -3.70 15.45
CA LEU A 138 -1.96 -4.44 16.41
C LEU A 138 -0.51 -4.53 15.93
N TYR A 139 -0.29 -4.88 14.66
CA TYR A 139 1.04 -4.94 14.07
C TYR A 139 1.78 -3.59 14.15
N HIS A 140 1.12 -2.49 13.76
CA HIS A 140 1.73 -1.16 13.81
C HIS A 140 1.94 -0.67 15.26
N GLY A 141 1.04 -1.02 16.17
CA GLY A 141 1.22 -0.75 17.60
C GLY A 141 2.46 -1.45 18.17
N ILE A 142 2.65 -2.71 17.83
CA ILE A 142 3.84 -3.48 18.22
C ILE A 142 5.11 -2.87 17.60
N MET A 143 5.09 -2.50 16.32
CA MET A 143 6.24 -1.89 15.65
C MET A 143 6.58 -0.51 16.22
N ALA A 144 5.56 0.29 16.55
CA ALA A 144 5.77 1.59 17.22
C ALA A 144 6.36 1.41 18.62
N LEU A 145 5.89 0.45 19.39
CA LEU A 145 6.43 0.12 20.70
C LEU A 145 7.89 -0.35 20.63
N LEU A 146 8.18 -1.26 19.69
CA LEU A 146 9.55 -1.71 19.44
C LEU A 146 10.47 -0.55 19.03
N TYR A 147 9.97 0.36 18.17
CA TYR A 147 10.72 1.56 17.79
C TYR A 147 11.05 2.43 19.01
N LEU A 148 10.08 2.67 19.90
CA LEU A 148 10.29 3.46 21.11
C LEU A 148 11.30 2.80 22.03
N ILE A 149 11.20 1.49 22.27
CA ILE A 149 12.15 0.73 23.10
C ILE A 149 13.56 0.79 22.51
N LEU A 150 13.70 0.60 21.19
CA LEU A 150 15.00 0.66 20.53
C LEU A 150 15.56 2.08 20.50
N TYR A 151 14.70 3.10 20.32
CA TYR A 151 15.12 4.50 20.34
C TYR A 151 15.69 4.90 21.70
N ASP A 152 15.00 4.53 22.80
CA ASP A 152 15.48 4.79 24.16
C ASP A 152 16.77 4.00 24.48
N ALA A 153 16.89 2.77 23.97
CA ALA A 153 18.09 1.95 24.17
C ALA A 153 19.33 2.46 23.41
N PHE A 154 19.15 3.19 22.30
CA PHE A 154 20.25 3.76 21.50
C PHE A 154 20.48 5.26 21.76
N SER A 155 19.63 5.93 22.54
CA SER A 155 19.80 7.34 22.93
C SER A 155 20.62 7.52 24.21
N LEU A 156 21.03 6.44 24.87
CA LEU A 156 21.97 6.38 25.99
C LEU A 156 23.38 6.06 25.50
#